data_9a1576c465d52494e5fc0fd64b855889
#
_entry.id   9a1576c465d52494e5fc0fd64b855889
#
_cell.length_a   1.000
_cell.length_b   1.000
_cell.length_c   1.000
_cell.angle_alpha   90.00
_cell.angle_beta   90.00
_cell.angle_gamma   90.00
#
_symmetry.space_group_name_H-M   'P 1'
#
loop_
_entity.id
_entity.type
_entity.pdbx_description
1 polymer ?
#
loop_
_entity_poly.entity_id
_entity_poly.type
_entity_poly.pdbx_seq_one_letter_code
_entity_poly.pdbx_strand_id
1 'polypeptide(L)'
;MKKHTPYVYCIFYIEKKYCSRINDELKEKGYKNIKAIIPMVNVLKKIHKGKMQFEEIPILFNYGFIKMPSEFAYSRPFLNKLKRSISGIRT
;
A
#
# COMPACT_ATOMS: atom_id res chain seq x y z
N MET A 1 -8.20 -28.18 14.57
CA MET A 1 -8.57 -27.52 13.32
C MET A 1 -8.13 -26.06 13.35
N LYS A 2 -7.37 -25.66 12.36
CA LYS A 2 -6.92 -24.28 12.30
C LYS A 2 -8.04 -23.39 11.77
N LYS A 3 -8.38 -22.36 12.51
CA LYS A 3 -9.24 -21.32 12.01
C LYS A 3 -8.46 -20.44 11.05
N HIS A 4 -8.95 -20.30 9.85
CA HIS A 4 -8.41 -19.34 8.92
C HIS A 4 -9.01 -17.99 9.22
N THR A 5 -8.15 -17.06 9.61
CA THR A 5 -8.58 -15.67 9.74
C THR A 5 -8.77 -15.12 8.34
N PRO A 6 -9.99 -14.70 7.98
CA PRO A 6 -10.18 -14.13 6.65
C PRO A 6 -9.42 -12.82 6.52
N TYR A 7 -8.89 -12.60 5.34
CA TYR A 7 -8.23 -11.35 5.00
C TYR A 7 -9.15 -10.50 4.16
N VAL A 8 -9.08 -9.22 4.36
CA VAL A 8 -9.84 -8.26 3.56
C VAL A 8 -8.89 -7.22 2.99
N TYR A 9 -9.33 -6.59 1.92
CA TYR A 9 -8.58 -5.52 1.27
C TYR A 9 -9.27 -4.21 1.57
N CYS A 10 -8.55 -3.31 2.22
CA CYS A 10 -9.05 -1.98 2.50
C CYS A 10 -8.42 -1.00 1.54
N ILE A 11 -9.21 -0.07 1.02
CA ILE A 11 -8.71 0.96 0.13
C ILE A 11 -8.23 2.14 0.96
N PHE A 12 -7.00 2.56 0.74
CA PHE A 12 -6.42 3.70 1.42
C PHE A 12 -5.86 4.68 0.43
N TYR A 13 -5.90 5.95 0.80
CA TYR A 13 -5.17 6.98 0.09
C TYR A 13 -3.70 6.82 0.42
N ILE A 14 -2.89 6.65 -0.62
CA ILE A 14 -1.45 6.42 -0.45
C ILE A 14 -0.71 7.40 -1.34
N GLU A 15 0.15 8.22 -0.75
CA GLU A 15 0.94 9.16 -1.50
C GLU A 15 1.96 8.42 -2.39
N LYS A 16 2.03 8.82 -3.65
CA LYS A 16 2.90 8.19 -4.64
C LYS A 16 4.35 8.07 -4.17
N LYS A 17 4.87 9.10 -3.54
CA LYS A 17 6.27 9.11 -3.08
C LYS A 17 6.58 8.05 -2.02
N TYR A 18 5.57 7.53 -1.36
CA TYR A 18 5.77 6.51 -0.31
C TYR A 18 5.43 5.10 -0.77
N CYS A 19 4.93 4.92 -2.00
CA CYS A 19 4.45 3.61 -2.45
C CYS A 19 5.50 2.50 -2.34
N SER A 20 6.74 2.81 -2.66
CA SER A 20 7.82 1.82 -2.60
C SER A 20 8.26 1.51 -1.17
N ARG A 21 7.89 2.33 -0.20
CA ARG A 21 8.35 2.22 1.18
C ARG A 21 7.33 1.63 2.14
N ILE A 22 6.06 1.63 1.75
CA ILE A 22 4.99 1.26 2.68
C ILE A 22 5.18 -0.13 3.27
N ASN A 23 5.50 -1.13 2.45
CA ASN A 23 5.69 -2.48 2.95
C ASN A 23 6.91 -2.60 3.85
N ASP A 24 7.97 -1.89 3.56
CA ASP A 24 9.15 -1.87 4.41
C ASP A 24 8.81 -1.25 5.76
N GLU A 25 8.08 -0.16 5.75
CA GLU A 25 7.67 0.52 6.96
C GLU A 25 6.72 -0.33 7.81
N LEU A 26 5.78 -1.02 7.17
CA LEU A 26 4.90 -1.96 7.86
C LEU A 26 5.69 -3.05 8.55
N LYS A 27 6.68 -3.58 7.87
CA LYS A 27 7.54 -4.63 8.42
C LYS A 27 8.38 -4.11 9.58
N GLU A 28 8.96 -2.93 9.45
CA GLU A 28 9.76 -2.30 10.51
C GLU A 28 8.95 -2.03 11.76
N LYS A 29 7.69 -1.69 11.61
CA LYS A 29 6.80 -1.39 12.74
C LYS A 29 6.13 -2.63 13.33
N GLY A 30 6.46 -3.80 12.82
CA GLY A 30 5.97 -5.06 13.36
C GLY A 30 4.61 -5.53 12.86
N TYR A 31 4.09 -4.94 11.80
CA TYR A 31 2.81 -5.35 11.20
C TYR A 31 3.03 -6.53 10.26
N LYS A 32 3.15 -7.72 10.82
CA LYS A 32 3.51 -8.92 10.05
C LYS A 32 2.43 -9.43 9.11
N ASN A 33 1.17 -9.22 9.48
CA ASN A 33 0.03 -9.75 8.73
C ASN A 33 -0.64 -8.71 7.86
N ILE A 34 0.02 -7.58 7.65
CA ILE A 34 -0.52 -6.47 6.89
C ILE A 34 0.41 -6.17 5.73
N LYS A 35 -0.16 -6.08 4.54
CA LYS A 35 0.62 -5.84 3.34
C LYS A 35 -0.08 -4.83 2.44
N ALA A 36 0.66 -3.87 1.97
CA ALA A 36 0.14 -2.92 0.99
C ALA A 36 0.30 -3.51 -0.41
N ILE A 37 -0.75 -3.40 -1.21
CA ILE A 37 -0.75 -3.82 -2.61
C ILE A 37 -1.11 -2.62 -3.44
N ILE A 38 -0.14 -2.15 -4.20
CA ILE A 38 -0.30 -0.97 -5.04
C ILE A 38 -0.12 -1.43 -6.49
N PRO A 39 -1.23 -1.61 -7.23
CA PRO A 39 -1.11 -2.02 -8.62
C PRO A 39 -0.31 -1.00 -9.41
N MET A 40 0.69 -1.47 -10.13
CA MET A 40 1.59 -0.63 -10.91
C MET A 40 1.50 -1.00 -12.39
N VAL A 41 1.79 -0.05 -13.23
CA VAL A 41 1.89 -0.28 -14.67
C VAL A 41 3.15 0.38 -15.18
N ASN A 42 3.80 -0.27 -16.14
CA ASN A 42 4.95 0.31 -16.81
C ASN A 42 4.46 1.15 -17.97
N VAL A 43 4.84 2.42 -17.97
CA VAL A 43 4.54 3.31 -19.10
C VAL A 43 5.84 3.68 -19.78
N LEU A 44 5.77 3.83 -21.09
CA LEU A 44 6.91 4.23 -21.88
C LEU A 44 6.95 5.75 -21.91
N LYS A 45 8.02 6.29 -21.34
CA LYS A 45 8.19 7.74 -21.21
C LYS A 45 9.34 8.20 -22.09
N LYS A 46 9.10 9.23 -22.87
CA LYS A 46 10.15 9.85 -23.66
C LYS A 46 11.02 10.71 -22.76
N ILE A 47 12.29 10.40 -22.72
CA ILE A 47 13.26 11.18 -21.97
C ILE A 47 14.17 11.93 -22.92
N HIS A 48 15.14 12.62 -22.38
CA HIS A 48 16.02 13.51 -23.10
C HIS A 48 16.61 12.88 -24.38
N LYS A 49 16.68 13.66 -25.47
CA LYS A 49 17.26 13.28 -26.78
C LYS A 49 16.53 12.12 -27.48
N GLY A 50 15.24 12.02 -27.29
CA GLY A 50 14.46 11.02 -27.98
C GLY A 50 14.57 9.60 -27.47
N LYS A 51 15.29 9.39 -26.38
CA LYS A 51 15.38 8.09 -25.75
C LYS A 51 14.08 7.78 -25.03
N MET A 52 13.73 6.49 -25.01
CA MET A 52 12.53 6.02 -24.32
C MET A 52 12.94 5.22 -23.09
N GLN A 53 12.17 5.36 -22.04
CA GLN A 53 12.42 4.65 -20.78
C GLN A 53 11.09 4.22 -20.20
N PHE A 54 11.06 3.02 -19.60
CA PHE A 54 9.89 2.57 -18.87
C PHE A 54 9.89 3.18 -17.48
N GLU A 55 8.74 3.66 -17.08
CA GLU A 55 8.51 4.15 -15.74
C GLU A 55 7.35 3.39 -15.11
N GLU A 56 7.54 2.92 -13.89
CA GLU A 56 6.50 2.23 -13.17
C GLU A 56 5.68 3.23 -12.38
N ILE A 57 4.38 3.28 -12.69
CA ILE A 57 3.47 4.20 -12.02
C ILE A 57 2.27 3.46 -11.45
N PRO A 58 1.67 3.98 -10.36
CA PRO A 58 0.45 3.38 -9.81
C PRO A 58 -0.71 3.49 -10.81
N ILE A 59 -1.44 2.38 -10.99
CA ILE A 59 -2.63 2.36 -11.83
C ILE A 59 -3.74 3.19 -11.20
N LEU A 60 -3.94 2.99 -9.89
CA LEU A 60 -4.92 3.76 -9.13
C LEU A 60 -4.22 4.96 -8.54
N PHE A 61 -4.52 6.11 -9.09
CA PHE A 61 -3.85 7.34 -8.71
C PHE A 61 -4.06 7.66 -7.22
N ASN A 62 -2.98 7.66 -6.44
CA ASN A 62 -2.99 7.92 -5.00
C ASN A 62 -3.78 6.93 -4.15
N TYR A 63 -4.15 5.77 -4.69
CA TYR A 63 -4.87 4.75 -3.92
C TYR A 63 -4.17 3.42 -4.00
N GLY A 64 -4.24 2.67 -2.93
CA GLY A 64 -3.75 1.31 -2.88
C GLY A 64 -4.64 0.49 -1.97
N PHE A 65 -4.38 -0.81 -1.98
CA PHE A 65 -5.09 -1.74 -1.13
C PHE A 65 -4.19 -2.18 0.00
N ILE A 66 -4.73 -2.27 1.20
CA ILE A 66 -3.99 -2.85 2.31
C ILE A 66 -4.71 -4.12 2.71
N LYS A 67 -4.03 -5.23 2.55
CA LYS A 67 -4.52 -6.54 2.95
C LYS A 67 -4.27 -6.73 4.44
N MET A 68 -5.31 -7.06 5.17
CA MET A 68 -5.19 -7.26 6.61
C MET A 68 -6.22 -8.28 7.09
N PRO A 69 -5.99 -8.90 8.26
CA PRO A 69 -7.02 -9.73 8.86
C PRO A 69 -8.29 -8.93 9.09
N SER A 70 -9.45 -9.56 8.86
CA SER A 70 -10.74 -8.86 8.94
C SER A 70 -10.99 -8.22 10.30
N GLU A 71 -10.50 -8.83 11.37
CA GLU A 71 -10.67 -8.28 12.72
C GLU A 71 -10.05 -6.89 12.85
N PHE A 72 -8.92 -6.65 12.16
CA PHE A 72 -8.27 -5.35 12.17
C PHE A 72 -9.02 -4.34 11.30
N ALA A 73 -9.57 -4.80 10.18
CA ALA A 73 -10.29 -3.94 9.25
C ALA A 73 -11.55 -3.32 9.88
N TYR A 74 -12.16 -4.02 10.83
CA TYR A 74 -13.34 -3.53 11.53
C TYR A 74 -13.01 -2.80 12.82
N SER A 75 -11.75 -2.63 13.13
CA SER A 75 -11.31 -1.93 14.34
C SER A 75 -10.88 -0.50 14.02
N ARG A 76 -11.72 0.48 14.37
CA ARG A 76 -11.37 1.88 14.17
C ARG A 76 -10.11 2.30 14.92
N PRO A 77 -9.94 1.91 16.19
CA PRO A 77 -8.71 2.25 16.89
C PRO A 77 -7.46 1.73 16.19
N PHE A 78 -7.53 0.51 15.66
CA PHE A 78 -6.42 -0.05 14.92
C PHE A 78 -6.12 0.72 13.63
N LEU A 79 -7.16 1.04 12.85
CA LEU A 79 -6.99 1.77 11.60
C LEU A 79 -6.42 3.17 11.84
N ASN A 80 -6.86 3.84 12.89
CA ASN A 80 -6.32 5.14 13.25
C ASN A 80 -4.87 5.07 13.65
N LYS A 81 -4.50 4.03 14.40
CA LYS A 81 -3.11 3.80 14.78
C LYS A 81 -2.25 3.52 13.56
N LEU A 82 -2.75 2.71 12.64
CA LEU A 82 -2.04 2.38 11.41
C LEU A 82 -1.74 3.64 10.59
N LYS A 83 -2.73 4.50 10.41
CA LYS A 83 -2.55 5.74 9.67
C LYS A 83 -1.50 6.66 10.29
N ARG A 84 -1.44 6.69 11.61
CA ARG A 84 -0.46 7.52 12.31
C ARG A 84 0.93 6.91 12.29
N SER A 85 1.01 5.58 12.23
CA SER A 85 2.30 4.87 12.29
C SER A 85 3.01 4.81 10.95
N ILE A 86 2.27 4.81 9.85
CA ILE A 86 2.82 4.62 8.52
C ILE A 86 2.70 5.92 7.73
N SER A 87 3.83 6.46 7.34
CA SER A 87 3.92 7.80 6.76
C SER A 87 3.15 7.99 5.46
N GLY A 88 3.06 6.97 4.65
CA GLY A 88 2.43 7.10 3.32
C GLY A 88 0.93 6.91 3.29
N ILE A 89 0.34 6.44 4.38
CA ILE A 89 -1.08 6.11 4.42
C ILE A 89 -1.89 7.31 4.91
N ARG A 90 -2.89 7.69 4.13
CA ARG A 90 -3.80 8.77 4.48
C ARG A 90 -5.24 8.31 4.32
N THR A 91 -6.13 9.00 4.94
CA THR A 91 -7.57 8.72 4.82
C THR A 91 -8.17 9.45 3.65
#